data_0d805dff2e45d253213ef948a8009381
#
_entry.id   0d805dff2e45d253213ef948a8009381
#
_cell.length_a   1.000
_cell.length_b   1.000
_cell.length_c   1.000
_cell.angle_alpha   90.00
_cell.angle_beta   90.00
_cell.angle_gamma   90.00
#
_symmetry.space_group_name_H-M   'P 1'
#
loop_
_entity.id
_entity.type
_entity.pdbx_description
1 polymer ?
#
loop_
_entity_poly.entity_id
_entity_poly.type
_entity_poly.pdbx_seq_one_letter_code
_entity_poly.pdbx_strand_id
1 'polypeptide(L)'
;MKFLSMPTLILSLISSIASADPLIGIWQTVNDDNGNFGHVKIDACDQSLCGVLVTSFGPDLKPRESEHVGRTLIWDMKNLGGGKYGEGKIYSPDRDKTYSSKLVLDGDRLKVSGCVLFICRDGGTWRRAQ
;
A
#
# COMPACT_ATOMS: atom_id res chain seq x y z
N MET A 1 16.81 -40.97 51.74
CA MET A 1 16.81 -39.66 51.12
C MET A 1 16.16 -39.76 49.75
N LYS A 2 15.01 -39.14 49.59
CA LYS A 2 14.34 -39.08 48.31
C LYS A 2 14.70 -37.72 47.64
N PHE A 3 15.39 -37.76 46.52
CA PHE A 3 15.61 -36.60 45.70
C PHE A 3 14.36 -36.31 44.91
N LEU A 4 13.69 -35.19 45.18
CA LEU A 4 12.59 -34.70 44.36
C LEU A 4 13.23 -34.01 43.14
N SER A 5 13.17 -34.74 42.02
CA SER A 5 13.51 -34.12 40.71
C SER A 5 12.36 -33.23 40.33
N MET A 6 12.58 -31.91 40.41
CA MET A 6 11.65 -30.92 39.85
C MET A 6 11.79 -30.94 38.35
N PRO A 7 10.68 -31.14 37.58
CA PRO A 7 10.77 -30.95 36.15
C PRO A 7 10.95 -29.47 35.85
N THR A 8 12.07 -29.15 35.21
CA THR A 8 12.30 -27.80 34.72
C THR A 8 11.36 -27.58 33.55
N LEU A 9 10.33 -26.76 33.75
CA LEU A 9 9.40 -26.37 32.69
C LEU A 9 10.14 -25.37 31.80
N ILE A 10 10.60 -25.85 30.63
CA ILE A 10 11.18 -24.98 29.62
C ILE A 10 10.02 -24.31 28.90
N LEU A 11 9.76 -23.05 29.24
CA LEU A 11 8.78 -22.24 28.53
C LEU A 11 9.40 -21.78 27.22
N SER A 12 9.09 -22.46 26.12
CA SER A 12 9.50 -22.02 24.79
C SER A 12 8.66 -20.80 24.43
N LEU A 13 9.28 -19.62 24.50
CA LEU A 13 8.71 -18.39 23.95
C LEU A 13 8.76 -18.49 22.43
N ILE A 14 7.64 -18.88 21.84
CA ILE A 14 7.45 -18.78 20.39
C ILE A 14 7.13 -17.33 20.11
N SER A 15 8.15 -16.52 19.73
CA SER A 15 7.89 -15.20 19.19
C SER A 15 7.25 -15.38 17.80
N SER A 16 5.94 -15.14 17.69
CA SER A 16 5.29 -15.02 16.39
C SER A 16 5.80 -13.75 15.72
N ILE A 17 6.58 -13.89 14.65
CA ILE A 17 6.95 -12.77 13.78
C ILE A 17 5.69 -12.44 13.00
N ALA A 18 5.04 -11.32 13.35
CA ALA A 18 3.98 -10.77 12.51
C ALA A 18 4.63 -10.32 11.21
N SER A 19 4.37 -11.03 10.11
CA SER A 19 4.82 -10.61 8.80
C SER A 19 4.10 -9.33 8.39
N ALA A 20 4.84 -8.36 7.85
CA ALA A 20 4.27 -7.16 7.28
C ALA A 20 3.36 -7.51 6.09
N ASP A 21 2.32 -6.71 5.88
CA ASP A 21 1.45 -6.87 4.73
C ASP A 21 2.27 -6.74 3.44
N PRO A 22 2.09 -7.64 2.46
CA PRO A 22 2.86 -7.61 1.22
C PRO A 22 2.63 -6.35 0.38
N LEU A 23 1.58 -5.58 0.63
CA LEU A 23 1.34 -4.29 -0.04
C LEU A 23 2.29 -3.20 0.45
N ILE A 24 2.86 -3.34 1.65
CA ILE A 24 3.78 -2.35 2.21
C ILE A 24 5.02 -2.23 1.33
N GLY A 25 5.39 -1.01 1.00
CA GLY A 25 6.54 -0.70 0.18
C GLY A 25 6.32 0.57 -0.63
N ILE A 26 7.22 0.80 -1.58
CA ILE A 26 7.15 1.95 -2.47
C ILE A 26 6.70 1.48 -3.85
N TRP A 27 5.68 2.15 -4.37
CA TRP A 27 5.05 1.84 -5.64
C TRP A 27 5.17 3.00 -6.60
N GLN A 28 5.51 2.71 -7.85
CA GLN A 28 5.58 3.70 -8.92
C GLN A 28 4.24 3.74 -9.65
N THR A 29 3.65 4.92 -9.70
CA THR A 29 2.40 5.14 -10.42
C THR A 29 2.58 5.08 -11.93
N VAL A 30 1.46 4.99 -12.67
CA VAL A 30 1.47 5.19 -14.11
C VAL A 30 1.78 6.66 -14.45
N ASN A 31 2.25 6.90 -15.65
CA ASN A 31 2.44 8.26 -16.14
C ASN A 31 1.10 8.95 -16.35
N ASP A 32 1.01 10.21 -15.99
CA ASP A 32 -0.10 11.06 -16.38
C ASP A 32 0.05 11.55 -17.84
N ASP A 33 -0.89 12.38 -18.30
CA ASP A 33 -0.89 12.89 -19.67
C ASP A 33 0.34 13.76 -20.00
N ASN A 34 1.01 14.29 -18.99
CA ASN A 34 2.22 15.09 -19.13
C ASN A 34 3.52 14.30 -18.95
N GLY A 35 3.39 12.97 -18.75
CA GLY A 35 4.53 12.08 -18.51
C GLY A 35 5.06 12.14 -17.08
N ASN A 36 4.35 12.78 -16.16
CA ASN A 36 4.71 12.81 -14.74
C ASN A 36 4.24 11.53 -14.06
N PHE A 37 4.98 11.08 -13.07
CA PHE A 37 4.61 9.94 -12.23
C PHE A 37 5.11 10.17 -10.81
N GLY A 38 4.76 9.28 -9.91
CA GLY A 38 5.16 9.41 -8.52
C GLY A 38 5.53 8.10 -7.87
N HIS A 39 6.19 8.20 -6.73
CA HIS A 39 6.38 7.11 -5.80
C HIS A 39 5.43 7.28 -4.63
N VAL A 40 4.66 6.25 -4.37
CA VAL A 40 3.69 6.19 -3.26
C VAL A 40 4.21 5.17 -2.26
N LYS A 41 4.44 5.62 -1.05
CA LYS A 41 4.82 4.74 0.05
C LYS A 41 3.57 4.24 0.75
N ILE A 42 3.33 2.94 0.68
CA ILE A 42 2.25 2.28 1.38
C ILE A 42 2.77 1.70 2.68
N ASP A 43 2.08 1.96 3.76
CA ASP A 43 2.43 1.50 5.11
C ASP A 43 1.17 1.23 5.92
N ALA A 44 1.35 0.61 7.07
CA ALA A 44 0.25 0.40 8.02
C ALA A 44 -0.17 1.75 8.64
N CYS A 45 -1.48 1.96 8.72
CA CYS A 45 -2.12 3.11 9.36
C CYS A 45 -3.21 2.57 10.29
N ASP A 46 -2.92 2.50 11.60
CA ASP A 46 -3.84 1.90 12.55
C ASP A 46 -4.22 0.47 12.11
N GLN A 47 -5.49 0.22 11.83
CA GLN A 47 -5.99 -1.10 11.44
C GLN A 47 -6.13 -1.27 9.91
N SER A 48 -5.64 -0.31 9.14
CA SER A 48 -5.72 -0.31 7.68
C SER A 48 -4.38 0.02 7.05
N LEU A 49 -4.37 0.20 5.74
CA LEU A 49 -3.19 0.61 4.97
C LEU A 49 -3.46 1.98 4.37
N CYS A 50 -2.42 2.80 4.32
CA CYS A 50 -2.45 4.08 3.63
C CYS A 50 -1.21 4.30 2.79
N GLY A 51 -1.34 5.14 1.78
CA GLY A 51 -0.28 5.48 0.85
C GLY A 51 -0.09 6.98 0.73
N VAL A 52 1.17 7.41 0.84
CA VAL A 52 1.56 8.82 0.77
C VAL A 52 2.44 9.03 -0.45
N LEU A 53 2.17 10.07 -1.22
CA LEU A 53 3.06 10.47 -2.30
C LEU A 53 4.34 11.04 -1.69
N VAL A 54 5.45 10.32 -1.86
CA VAL A 54 6.74 10.70 -1.26
C VAL A 54 7.65 11.43 -2.26
N THR A 55 7.52 11.14 -3.55
CA THR A 55 8.30 11.78 -4.61
C THR A 55 7.46 11.91 -5.86
N SER A 56 7.57 13.05 -6.54
CA SER A 56 7.01 13.27 -7.87
C SER A 56 8.15 13.35 -8.88
N PHE A 57 7.96 12.76 -10.06
CA PHE A 57 8.94 12.74 -11.15
C PHE A 57 8.35 13.36 -12.41
N GLY A 58 9.19 14.02 -13.18
CA GLY A 58 8.86 14.51 -14.50
C GLY A 58 9.12 13.46 -15.60
N PRO A 59 8.81 13.79 -16.86
CA PRO A 59 9.05 12.90 -18.00
C PRO A 59 10.54 12.65 -18.26
N ASP A 60 11.41 13.49 -17.72
CA ASP A 60 12.87 13.32 -17.75
C ASP A 60 13.38 12.32 -16.70
N LEU A 61 12.47 11.69 -15.94
CA LEU A 61 12.75 10.73 -14.87
C LEU A 61 13.46 11.35 -13.66
N LYS A 62 13.44 12.67 -13.55
CA LYS A 62 14.05 13.38 -12.43
C LYS A 62 12.98 13.83 -11.43
N PRO A 63 13.32 13.88 -10.13
CA PRO A 63 12.42 14.44 -9.14
C PRO A 63 12.01 15.88 -9.51
N ARG A 64 10.73 16.18 -9.30
CA ARG A 64 10.17 17.50 -9.52
C ARG A 64 9.41 17.96 -8.28
N GLU A 65 9.30 19.27 -8.12
CA GLU A 65 8.44 19.84 -7.10
C GLU A 65 6.97 19.63 -7.46
N SER A 66 6.17 19.26 -6.46
CA SER A 66 4.72 19.14 -6.58
C SER A 66 4.09 19.44 -5.23
N GLU A 67 2.99 20.19 -5.25
CA GLU A 67 2.18 20.48 -4.06
C GLU A 67 1.57 19.21 -3.45
N HIS A 68 1.51 18.12 -4.20
CA HIS A 68 0.92 16.85 -3.75
C HIS A 68 1.91 15.97 -2.98
N VAL A 69 3.21 16.26 -3.00
CA VAL A 69 4.20 15.52 -2.22
C VAL A 69 3.91 15.69 -0.73
N GLY A 70 3.84 14.57 -0.01
CA GLY A 70 3.42 14.52 1.39
C GLY A 70 1.93 14.28 1.57
N ARG A 71 1.14 14.27 0.51
CA ARG A 71 -0.30 14.04 0.58
C ARG A 71 -0.61 12.56 0.66
N THR A 72 -1.56 12.21 1.50
CA THR A 72 -2.11 10.86 1.55
C THR A 72 -3.02 10.66 0.34
N LEU A 73 -2.65 9.71 -0.53
CA LEU A 73 -3.42 9.39 -1.74
C LEU A 73 -4.35 8.19 -1.52
N ILE A 74 -3.95 7.24 -0.67
CA ILE A 74 -4.73 6.03 -0.36
C ILE A 74 -4.93 5.98 1.15
N TRP A 75 -6.15 5.68 1.60
CA TRP A 75 -6.45 5.51 3.02
C TRP A 75 -7.57 4.51 3.26
N ASP A 76 -7.66 4.03 4.49
CA ASP A 76 -8.64 3.04 4.93
C ASP A 76 -8.64 1.74 4.11
N MET A 77 -7.53 1.44 3.44
CA MET A 77 -7.43 0.27 2.57
C MET A 77 -7.28 -1.00 3.41
N LYS A 78 -8.12 -1.99 3.15
CA LYS A 78 -8.15 -3.24 3.90
C LYS A 78 -7.72 -4.42 3.02
N ASN A 79 -6.92 -5.30 3.61
CA ASN A 79 -6.59 -6.57 3.00
C ASN A 79 -7.79 -7.51 3.09
N LEU A 80 -8.36 -7.87 1.95
CA LEU A 80 -9.50 -8.76 1.85
C LEU A 80 -9.09 -10.23 1.60
N GLY A 81 -7.79 -10.49 1.52
CA GLY A 81 -7.24 -11.81 1.22
C GLY A 81 -7.06 -12.05 -0.27
N GLY A 82 -6.19 -13.01 -0.60
CA GLY A 82 -5.95 -13.41 -1.99
C GLY A 82 -5.36 -12.33 -2.89
N GLY A 83 -4.63 -11.36 -2.33
CA GLY A 83 -4.08 -10.23 -3.08
C GLY A 83 -5.08 -9.13 -3.37
N LYS A 84 -6.28 -9.21 -2.82
CA LYS A 84 -7.33 -8.20 -3.02
C LYS A 84 -7.40 -7.25 -1.83
N TYR A 85 -7.51 -5.97 -2.13
CA TYR A 85 -7.66 -4.88 -1.18
C TYR A 85 -8.87 -4.04 -1.56
N GLY A 86 -9.55 -3.52 -0.59
CA GLY A 86 -10.75 -2.73 -0.83
C GLY A 86 -11.23 -1.98 0.40
N GLU A 87 -12.44 -1.46 0.30
CA GLU A 87 -13.13 -0.68 1.33
C GLU A 87 -12.38 0.62 1.71
N GLY A 88 -11.40 1.01 0.89
CA GLY A 88 -10.64 2.23 1.05
C GLY A 88 -10.98 3.28 0.03
N LYS A 89 -10.21 4.36 0.09
CA LYS A 89 -10.35 5.53 -0.78
C LYS A 89 -9.03 5.82 -1.49
N ILE A 90 -9.14 6.41 -2.66
CA ILE A 90 -8.01 6.97 -3.40
C ILE A 90 -8.33 8.38 -3.87
N TYR A 91 -7.37 9.27 -3.70
CA TYR A 91 -7.42 10.62 -4.29
C TYR A 91 -6.59 10.65 -5.56
N SER A 92 -7.20 11.17 -6.63
CA SER A 92 -6.54 11.39 -7.92
C SER A 92 -6.17 12.88 -8.05
N PRO A 93 -4.86 13.22 -8.01
CA PRO A 93 -4.43 14.62 -8.18
C PRO A 93 -4.82 15.21 -9.54
N ASP A 94 -4.77 14.40 -10.61
CA ASP A 94 -5.09 14.84 -11.97
C ASP A 94 -6.53 15.31 -12.11
N ARG A 95 -7.43 14.67 -11.38
CA ARG A 95 -8.87 14.93 -11.47
C ARG A 95 -9.40 15.73 -10.29
N ASP A 96 -8.58 15.91 -9.26
CA ASP A 96 -8.98 16.52 -7.98
C ASP A 96 -10.26 15.86 -7.44
N LYS A 97 -10.25 14.52 -7.41
CA LYS A 97 -11.39 13.72 -6.97
C LYS A 97 -10.94 12.55 -6.12
N THR A 98 -11.81 12.19 -5.18
CA THR A 98 -11.68 11.00 -4.34
C THR A 98 -12.66 9.94 -4.81
N TYR A 99 -12.16 8.71 -4.92
CA TYR A 99 -12.93 7.54 -5.33
C TYR A 99 -12.87 6.47 -4.26
N SER A 100 -13.89 5.61 -4.21
CA SER A 100 -13.71 4.31 -3.59
C SER A 100 -12.68 3.53 -4.39
N SER A 101 -11.82 2.77 -3.73
CA SER A 101 -10.70 2.11 -4.42
C SER A 101 -10.65 0.62 -4.14
N LYS A 102 -10.28 -0.11 -5.18
CA LYS A 102 -9.91 -1.52 -5.11
C LYS A 102 -8.51 -1.69 -5.67
N LEU A 103 -7.72 -2.53 -5.01
CA LEU A 103 -6.38 -2.87 -5.46
C LEU A 103 -6.29 -4.39 -5.61
N VAL A 104 -5.53 -4.82 -6.61
CA VAL A 104 -5.17 -6.23 -6.78
C VAL A 104 -3.66 -6.33 -6.86
N LEU A 105 -3.08 -7.01 -5.87
CA LEU A 105 -1.64 -7.24 -5.78
C LEU A 105 -1.30 -8.57 -6.48
N ASP A 106 -0.36 -8.50 -7.42
CA ASP A 106 0.22 -9.66 -8.09
C ASP A 106 1.75 -9.47 -8.16
N GLY A 107 2.45 -10.01 -7.16
CA GLY A 107 3.90 -9.85 -7.04
C GLY A 107 4.31 -8.38 -6.95
N ASP A 108 5.06 -7.91 -7.95
CA ASP A 108 5.56 -6.54 -8.03
C ASP A 108 4.64 -5.61 -8.83
N ARG A 109 3.43 -6.06 -9.14
CA ARG A 109 2.41 -5.29 -9.85
C ARG A 109 1.20 -5.05 -8.98
N LEU A 110 0.65 -3.85 -9.06
CA LEU A 110 -0.52 -3.44 -8.31
C LEU A 110 -1.53 -2.82 -9.27
N LYS A 111 -2.59 -3.54 -9.54
CA LYS A 111 -3.70 -3.01 -10.33
C LYS A 111 -4.55 -2.10 -9.45
N VAL A 112 -4.69 -0.85 -9.86
CA VAL A 112 -5.41 0.19 -9.12
C VAL A 112 -6.71 0.52 -9.84
N SER A 113 -7.82 0.52 -9.11
CA SER A 113 -9.14 0.90 -9.64
C SER A 113 -9.78 1.96 -8.75
N GLY A 114 -10.45 2.90 -9.39
CA GLY A 114 -11.31 3.87 -8.72
C GLY A 114 -12.76 3.63 -9.08
N CYS A 115 -13.64 3.67 -8.10
CA CYS A 115 -15.05 3.34 -8.28
C CYS A 115 -15.92 4.50 -7.83
N VAL A 116 -16.97 4.75 -8.62
CA VAL A 116 -18.10 5.62 -8.26
C VAL A 116 -19.34 4.75 -8.26
N LEU A 117 -19.99 4.62 -7.10
CA LEU A 117 -21.08 3.67 -6.90
C LEU A 117 -20.60 2.24 -7.25
N PHE A 118 -21.23 1.60 -8.23
CA PHE A 118 -20.89 0.24 -8.65
C PHE A 118 -20.02 0.20 -9.90
N ILE A 119 -19.62 1.35 -10.44
CA ILE A 119 -18.81 1.44 -11.66
C ILE A 119 -17.37 1.69 -11.27
N CYS A 120 -16.50 0.73 -11.58
CA CYS A 120 -15.06 0.82 -11.36
C CYS A 120 -14.35 1.04 -12.69
N ARG A 121 -13.34 1.92 -12.66
CA ARG A 121 -12.46 2.20 -13.80
C ARG A 121 -11.04 1.84 -13.45
N ASP A 122 -10.33 1.32 -14.43
CA ASP A 122 -8.91 1.02 -14.30
C ASP A 122 -8.11 2.32 -14.16
N GLY A 123 -7.37 2.43 -13.06
CA GLY A 123 -6.43 3.53 -12.81
C GLY A 123 -5.00 3.19 -13.19
N GLY A 124 -4.80 2.06 -13.87
CA GLY A 124 -3.50 1.58 -14.31
C GLY A 124 -2.86 0.58 -13.35
N THR A 125 -1.74 0.05 -13.76
CA THR A 125 -0.95 -0.90 -12.98
C THR A 125 0.32 -0.22 -12.48
N TRP A 126 0.41 -0.11 -11.17
CA TRP A 126 1.61 0.41 -10.50
C TRP A 126 2.64 -0.69 -10.39
N ARG A 127 3.90 -0.31 -10.32
CA ARG A 127 5.02 -1.24 -10.19
C ARG A 127 5.73 -1.02 -8.86
N ARG A 128 6.18 -2.10 -8.25
CA ARG A 128 6.98 -1.99 -7.04
C ARG A 128 8.31 -1.31 -7.36
N ALA A 129 8.59 -0.21 -6.65
CA ALA A 129 9.86 0.51 -6.75
C ALA A 129 10.84 0.08 -5.66
N GLN A 130 10.31 -0.26 -4.51
CA GLN A 130 11.08 -0.81 -3.38
C GLN A 130 10.19 -1.62 -2.45
#